data_8d012ed5976339af828a2079cee33803
#
_entry.id   8d012ed5976339af828a2079cee33803
#
_cell.length_a   1.000
_cell.length_b   1.000
_cell.length_c   1.000
_cell.angle_alpha   90.00
_cell.angle_beta   90.00
_cell.angle_gamma   90.00
#
_symmetry.space_group_name_H-M   'P 1'
#
loop_
_entity.id
_entity.type
_entity.pdbx_description
1 polymer ?
#
loop_
_entity_poly.entity_id
_entity_poly.type
_entity_poly.pdbx_seq_one_letter_code
_entity_poly.pdbx_strand_id
1 'polypeptide(L)'
;MWLQYDYGDGPVVDGVKTVLFVAWLAWSRFRVVLPIRDKTMPSVFAALDVAFRRLGGVPTYVLTDNEKTVTVEHIAGIPVRNPQLVAFAEHYSVVVHTCVPADPASKGGTESSVKISKADLVPKDTNLREAYASFAELEAACEAFCEKVNTRPHRITKRPPVEMLAEERARLHPVPTMPHTVAFGTTRAVPANTPMVTFESGQYSVPHTLLGAMVWVRVHGRGADEQVVITHVDHDGPVEVARHHRATPGT
;
A
#
# COMPACT_ATOMS: atom_id res chain seq x y z
N MET A 1 1.83 17.07 10.36
CA MET A 1 2.64 15.83 10.38
C MET A 1 2.95 15.39 8.97
N TRP A 2 4.16 14.85 8.75
CA TRP A 2 4.65 14.45 7.42
C TRP A 2 4.89 12.94 7.38
N LEU A 3 4.25 12.29 6.43
CA LEU A 3 4.59 10.96 5.96
C LEU A 3 5.38 11.09 4.67
N GLN A 4 6.42 10.30 4.51
CA GLN A 4 7.11 10.13 3.25
C GLN A 4 6.95 8.68 2.80
N TYR A 5 6.74 8.44 1.52
CA TYR A 5 6.80 7.10 0.98
C TYR A 5 7.61 7.03 -0.32
N ASP A 6 8.13 5.87 -0.58
CA ASP A 6 8.93 5.54 -1.75
C ASP A 6 8.86 4.02 -2.01
N TYR A 7 9.44 3.57 -3.10
CA TYR A 7 9.42 2.17 -3.50
C TYR A 7 10.80 1.58 -3.60
N GLY A 8 10.90 0.32 -3.26
CA GLY A 8 12.05 -0.53 -3.54
C GLY A 8 11.65 -1.71 -4.42
N ASP A 9 12.59 -2.19 -5.24
CA ASP A 9 12.40 -3.49 -5.89
C ASP A 9 12.30 -4.56 -4.80
N GLY A 10 11.21 -5.31 -4.81
CA GLY A 10 10.99 -6.47 -3.95
C GLY A 10 11.55 -7.76 -4.54
N PRO A 11 11.46 -8.87 -3.80
CA PRO A 11 11.84 -10.19 -4.30
C PRO A 11 10.89 -10.66 -5.40
N VAL A 12 11.31 -11.70 -6.11
CA VAL A 12 10.43 -12.46 -7.02
C VAL A 12 9.67 -13.48 -6.17
N VAL A 13 8.35 -13.47 -6.30
CA VAL A 13 7.45 -14.42 -5.62
C VAL A 13 6.49 -14.98 -6.67
N ASP A 14 6.32 -16.28 -6.73
CA ASP A 14 5.51 -16.96 -7.77
C ASP A 14 5.88 -16.56 -9.21
N GLY A 15 7.17 -16.34 -9.46
CA GLY A 15 7.66 -15.90 -10.77
C GLY A 15 7.41 -14.42 -11.09
N VAL A 16 6.75 -13.66 -10.21
CA VAL A 16 6.41 -12.25 -10.40
C VAL A 16 7.29 -11.37 -9.52
N LYS A 17 7.89 -10.34 -10.12
CA LYS A 17 8.65 -9.33 -9.39
C LYS A 17 7.71 -8.47 -8.56
N THR A 18 7.95 -8.42 -7.26
CA THR A 18 7.19 -7.58 -6.33
C THR A 18 7.83 -6.20 -6.14
N VAL A 19 7.13 -5.33 -5.45
CA VAL A 19 7.59 -3.99 -5.06
C VAL A 19 7.44 -3.86 -3.55
N LEU A 20 8.44 -3.30 -2.89
CA LEU A 20 8.33 -2.89 -1.48
C LEU A 20 7.87 -1.44 -1.42
N PHE A 21 6.64 -1.22 -0.98
CA PHE A 21 6.16 0.11 -0.60
C PHE A 21 6.70 0.43 0.80
N VAL A 22 7.39 1.53 0.94
CA VAL A 22 8.05 1.95 2.19
C VAL A 22 7.55 3.33 2.57
N ALA A 23 6.83 3.41 3.67
CA ALA A 23 6.36 4.66 4.25
C ALA A 23 6.98 4.89 5.63
N TRP A 24 7.20 6.13 6.00
CA TRP A 24 7.70 6.50 7.32
C TRP A 24 7.23 7.88 7.74
N LEU A 25 7.00 8.05 9.04
CA LEU A 25 6.70 9.35 9.63
C LEU A 25 7.99 10.14 9.92
N ALA A 26 8.02 11.39 9.52
CA ALA A 26 9.23 12.21 9.58
C ALA A 26 9.67 12.52 11.02
N TRP A 27 8.76 12.56 11.98
CA TRP A 27 9.08 12.85 13.38
C TRP A 27 9.39 11.59 14.19
N SER A 28 8.46 10.64 14.30
CA SER A 28 8.64 9.40 15.07
C SER A 28 9.63 8.44 14.45
N ARG A 29 9.92 8.57 13.16
CA ARG A 29 10.71 7.60 12.38
C ARG A 29 10.05 6.24 12.25
N PHE A 30 8.77 6.13 12.61
CA PHE A 30 8.01 4.90 12.50
C PHE A 30 7.87 4.50 11.03
N ARG A 31 8.15 3.25 10.73
CA ARG A 31 8.15 2.70 9.37
C ARG A 31 7.04 1.70 9.16
N VAL A 32 6.46 1.77 7.97
CA VAL A 32 5.55 0.75 7.43
C VAL A 32 6.15 0.25 6.12
N VAL A 33 6.38 -1.03 6.01
CA VAL A 33 6.84 -1.68 4.79
C VAL A 33 5.79 -2.70 4.38
N LEU A 34 5.33 -2.61 3.15
CA LEU A 34 4.30 -3.48 2.58
C LEU A 34 4.79 -4.02 1.23
N PRO A 35 4.65 -5.31 0.96
CA PRO A 35 4.82 -5.79 -0.40
C PRO A 35 3.58 -5.43 -1.21
N ILE A 36 3.79 -4.94 -2.42
CA ILE A 36 2.73 -4.72 -3.40
C ILE A 36 3.13 -5.39 -4.72
N ARG A 37 2.16 -5.78 -5.51
CA ARG A 37 2.44 -6.50 -6.75
C ARG A 37 2.89 -5.57 -7.87
N ASP A 38 2.46 -4.30 -7.81
CA ASP A 38 2.75 -3.29 -8.82
C ASP A 38 2.62 -1.88 -8.24
N LYS A 39 2.99 -0.89 -9.05
CA LYS A 39 2.87 0.54 -8.72
C LYS A 39 1.64 1.18 -9.37
N THR A 40 0.59 0.42 -9.64
CA THR A 40 -0.66 1.00 -10.15
C THR A 40 -1.32 1.84 -9.06
N MET A 41 -2.12 2.80 -9.47
CA MET A 41 -2.80 3.70 -8.54
C MET A 41 -3.65 2.96 -7.48
N PRO A 42 -4.47 1.95 -7.82
CA PRO A 42 -5.21 1.19 -6.83
C PRO A 42 -4.29 0.51 -5.80
N SER A 43 -3.18 -0.08 -6.25
CA SER A 43 -2.22 -0.74 -5.36
C SER A 43 -1.54 0.25 -4.39
N VAL A 44 -1.18 1.43 -4.89
CA VAL A 44 -0.57 2.48 -4.07
C VAL A 44 -1.56 3.06 -3.06
N PHE A 45 -2.81 3.31 -3.47
CA PHE A 45 -3.83 3.83 -2.57
C PHE A 45 -4.23 2.81 -1.50
N ALA A 46 -4.30 1.53 -1.86
CA ALA A 46 -4.50 0.46 -0.89
C ALA A 46 -3.35 0.40 0.13
N ALA A 47 -2.10 0.50 -0.33
CA ALA A 47 -0.94 0.51 0.55
C ALA A 47 -0.92 1.74 1.48
N LEU A 48 -1.34 2.91 0.99
CA LEU A 48 -1.49 4.11 1.84
C LEU A 48 -2.58 3.95 2.88
N ASP A 49 -3.75 3.37 2.53
CA ASP A 49 -4.81 3.09 3.51
C ASP A 49 -4.32 2.15 4.61
N VAL A 50 -3.66 1.05 4.25
CA VAL A 50 -3.05 0.14 5.22
C VAL A 50 -2.01 0.85 6.09
N ALA A 51 -1.18 1.71 5.49
CA ALA A 51 -0.20 2.48 6.25
C ALA A 51 -0.88 3.41 7.26
N PHE A 52 -1.92 4.16 6.87
CA PHE A 52 -2.67 5.03 7.78
C PHE A 52 -3.30 4.27 8.93
N ARG A 53 -3.88 3.09 8.68
CA ARG A 53 -4.44 2.23 9.73
C ARG A 53 -3.37 1.73 10.70
N ARG A 54 -2.22 1.27 10.21
CA ARG A 54 -1.08 0.84 11.05
C ARG A 54 -0.49 1.99 11.88
N LEU A 55 -0.49 3.20 11.35
CA LEU A 55 -0.11 4.40 12.10
C LEU A 55 -1.13 4.76 13.19
N GLY A 56 -2.38 4.33 13.02
CA GLY A 56 -3.51 4.72 13.87
C GLY A 56 -4.02 6.13 13.59
N GLY A 57 -3.76 6.66 12.40
CA GLY A 57 -4.23 7.97 11.97
C GLY A 57 -3.62 8.42 10.63
N VAL A 58 -4.18 9.47 10.06
CA VAL A 58 -3.75 10.06 8.79
C VAL A 58 -2.87 11.28 9.04
N PRO A 59 -1.67 11.36 8.46
CA PRO A 59 -0.81 12.55 8.55
C PRO A 59 -1.39 13.71 7.73
N THR A 60 -1.12 14.94 8.13
CA THR A 60 -1.57 16.13 7.39
C THR A 60 -0.97 16.18 5.98
N TYR A 61 0.30 15.76 5.85
CA TYR A 61 1.04 15.84 4.58
C TYR A 61 1.65 14.49 4.22
N VAL A 62 1.53 14.14 2.95
CA VAL A 62 2.23 13.00 2.33
C VAL A 62 3.18 13.52 1.28
N LEU A 63 4.46 13.14 1.38
CA LEU A 63 5.50 13.48 0.43
C LEU A 63 5.91 12.25 -0.37
N THR A 64 5.94 12.37 -1.68
CA THR A 64 6.37 11.30 -2.59
C THR A 64 7.12 11.87 -3.80
N ASP A 65 7.67 10.97 -4.61
CA ASP A 65 8.25 11.35 -5.89
C ASP A 65 7.18 11.84 -6.89
N ASN A 66 7.66 12.54 -7.91
CA ASN A 66 6.80 13.03 -8.98
C ASN A 66 6.46 11.92 -9.97
N GLU A 67 5.66 10.94 -9.52
CA GLU A 67 5.24 9.80 -10.32
C GLU A 67 3.95 10.08 -11.10
N LYS A 68 3.69 9.27 -12.16
CA LYS A 68 2.45 9.37 -12.96
C LYS A 68 1.17 9.11 -12.15
N THR A 69 1.26 8.38 -11.05
CA THR A 69 0.17 8.18 -10.11
C THR A 69 -0.22 9.48 -9.38
N VAL A 70 0.70 10.41 -9.27
CA VAL A 70 0.52 11.68 -8.55
C VAL A 70 0.36 12.85 -9.52
N THR A 71 1.20 12.93 -10.54
CA THR A 71 1.20 14.02 -11.52
C THR A 71 1.07 13.44 -12.92
N VAL A 72 0.00 13.84 -13.64
CA VAL A 72 -0.24 13.35 -15.01
C VAL A 72 0.50 14.19 -16.05
N GLU A 73 0.65 15.49 -15.80
CA GLU A 73 1.21 16.44 -16.76
C GLU A 73 1.77 17.67 -16.03
N HIS A 74 2.61 18.44 -16.73
CA HIS A 74 3.03 19.79 -16.33
C HIS A 74 2.61 20.79 -17.37
N ILE A 75 1.74 21.74 -17.02
CA ILE A 75 1.33 22.83 -17.88
C ILE A 75 2.00 24.11 -17.39
N ALA A 76 2.85 24.71 -18.22
CA ALA A 76 3.63 25.90 -17.88
C ALA A 76 4.44 25.73 -16.55
N GLY A 77 4.97 24.53 -16.29
CA GLY A 77 5.72 24.22 -15.08
C GLY A 77 4.85 23.93 -13.83
N ILE A 78 3.53 24.00 -13.95
CA ILE A 78 2.60 23.69 -12.85
C ILE A 78 2.18 22.22 -12.97
N PRO A 79 2.36 21.39 -11.92
CA PRO A 79 1.97 19.98 -11.95
C PRO A 79 0.45 19.85 -11.96
N VAL A 80 -0.08 19.14 -12.96
CA VAL A 80 -1.49 18.75 -13.02
C VAL A 80 -1.65 17.44 -12.24
N ARG A 81 -2.38 17.50 -11.15
CA ARG A 81 -2.63 16.35 -10.28
C ARG A 81 -3.60 15.36 -10.93
N ASN A 82 -3.37 14.08 -10.67
CA ASN A 82 -4.31 13.06 -11.07
C ASN A 82 -5.64 13.25 -10.32
N PRO A 83 -6.80 13.35 -11.02
CA PRO A 83 -8.10 13.57 -10.38
C PRO A 83 -8.45 12.50 -9.32
N GLN A 84 -8.04 11.25 -9.52
CA GLN A 84 -8.27 10.19 -8.55
C GLN A 84 -7.43 10.40 -7.28
N LEU A 85 -6.22 10.95 -7.42
CA LEU A 85 -5.42 11.33 -6.26
C LEU A 85 -6.07 12.47 -5.47
N VAL A 86 -6.69 13.42 -6.14
CA VAL A 86 -7.42 14.52 -5.48
C VAL A 86 -8.57 13.95 -4.65
N ALA A 87 -9.39 13.08 -5.24
CA ALA A 87 -10.48 12.41 -4.53
C ALA A 87 -10.00 11.55 -3.35
N PHE A 88 -8.88 10.82 -3.51
CA PHE A 88 -8.23 10.09 -2.44
C PHE A 88 -7.77 11.03 -1.31
N ALA A 89 -7.11 12.12 -1.65
CA ALA A 89 -6.60 13.09 -0.69
C ALA A 89 -7.73 13.78 0.10
N GLU A 90 -8.84 14.11 -0.57
CA GLU A 90 -10.04 14.65 0.07
C GLU A 90 -10.66 13.64 1.04
N HIS A 91 -10.81 12.38 0.63
CA HIS A 91 -11.37 11.32 1.47
C HIS A 91 -10.60 11.12 2.78
N TYR A 92 -9.28 11.13 2.72
CA TYR A 92 -8.42 10.98 3.91
C TYR A 92 -8.05 12.31 4.57
N SER A 93 -8.51 13.45 4.06
CA SER A 93 -8.14 14.79 4.56
C SER A 93 -6.62 15.01 4.62
N VAL A 94 -5.91 14.55 3.58
CA VAL A 94 -4.46 14.62 3.47
C VAL A 94 -4.04 15.51 2.28
N VAL A 95 -2.94 16.24 2.43
CA VAL A 95 -2.34 17.02 1.33
C VAL A 95 -1.14 16.26 0.78
N VAL A 96 -1.20 15.89 -0.50
CA VAL A 96 -0.09 15.19 -1.17
C VAL A 96 0.84 16.19 -1.85
N HIS A 97 2.11 16.14 -1.46
CA HIS A 97 3.20 16.90 -2.06
C HIS A 97 4.13 16.00 -2.85
N THR A 98 4.68 16.53 -3.94
CA THR A 98 5.77 15.88 -4.67
C THR A 98 7.09 16.57 -4.34
N CYS A 99 8.17 15.81 -4.29
CA CYS A 99 9.49 16.36 -4.14
C CYS A 99 9.82 17.34 -5.29
N VAL A 100 10.48 18.43 -4.94
CA VAL A 100 11.03 19.33 -5.97
C VAL A 100 12.15 18.56 -6.69
N PRO A 101 12.16 18.55 -8.05
CA PRO A 101 13.27 17.94 -8.78
C PRO A 101 14.60 18.51 -8.32
N ALA A 102 15.59 17.63 -8.05
CA ALA A 102 16.93 17.97 -7.62
C ALA A 102 17.10 18.51 -6.18
N ASP A 103 16.16 18.25 -5.25
CA ASP A 103 16.37 18.50 -3.83
C ASP A 103 16.68 17.19 -3.06
N PRO A 104 17.98 16.83 -2.86
CA PRO A 104 18.37 15.61 -2.13
C PRO A 104 18.03 15.68 -0.63
N ALA A 105 17.88 16.87 -0.07
CA ALA A 105 17.67 17.04 1.37
C ALA A 105 16.27 16.57 1.81
N SER A 106 15.28 16.68 0.94
CA SER A 106 13.91 16.25 1.22
C SER A 106 13.73 14.71 1.23
N LYS A 107 14.64 13.94 0.60
CA LYS A 107 14.55 12.48 0.38
C LYS A 107 15.38 11.60 1.31
N GLY A 108 16.38 12.12 1.97
CA GLY A 108 17.41 11.31 2.67
C GLY A 108 16.88 10.29 3.69
N GLY A 109 15.69 10.49 4.23
CA GLY A 109 15.06 9.55 5.16
C GLY A 109 14.41 8.34 4.47
N THR A 110 13.74 8.58 3.34
CA THR A 110 13.02 7.53 2.60
C THR A 110 13.99 6.61 1.87
N GLU A 111 15.01 7.17 1.20
CA GLU A 111 16.06 6.39 0.53
C GLU A 111 16.79 5.46 1.50
N SER A 112 17.12 5.96 2.68
CA SER A 112 17.74 5.15 3.75
C SER A 112 16.80 4.03 4.19
N SER A 113 15.50 4.30 4.32
CA SER A 113 14.50 3.31 4.73
C SER A 113 14.30 2.24 3.66
N VAL A 114 14.22 2.62 2.39
CA VAL A 114 14.17 1.68 1.25
C VAL A 114 15.43 0.80 1.22
N LYS A 115 16.61 1.40 1.37
CA LYS A 115 17.88 0.66 1.37
C LYS A 115 17.94 -0.39 2.48
N ILE A 116 17.52 -0.04 3.70
CA ILE A 116 17.50 -0.95 4.84
C ILE A 116 16.48 -2.08 4.62
N SER A 117 15.29 -1.75 4.13
CA SER A 117 14.25 -2.75 3.84
C SER A 117 14.70 -3.74 2.77
N LYS A 118 15.30 -3.25 1.67
CA LYS A 118 15.86 -4.13 0.62
C LYS A 118 17.00 -5.00 1.12
N ALA A 119 17.84 -4.49 2.02
CA ALA A 119 18.95 -5.26 2.57
C ALA A 119 18.49 -6.43 3.45
N ASP A 120 17.36 -6.28 4.14
CA ASP A 120 16.82 -7.31 5.06
C ASP A 120 15.79 -8.23 4.37
N LEU A 121 14.98 -7.72 3.45
CA LEU A 121 13.82 -8.42 2.89
C LEU A 121 14.07 -9.06 1.51
N VAL A 122 15.00 -8.54 0.71
CA VAL A 122 15.28 -9.11 -0.61
C VAL A 122 16.37 -10.18 -0.49
N PRO A 123 16.10 -11.44 -0.91
CA PRO A 123 17.08 -12.51 -0.89
C PRO A 123 18.36 -12.13 -1.63
N LYS A 124 19.50 -12.34 -0.98
CA LYS A 124 20.86 -12.10 -1.49
C LYS A 124 21.85 -13.01 -0.80
N ASP A 125 22.95 -13.31 -1.45
CA ASP A 125 24.05 -14.11 -0.87
C ASP A 125 24.57 -13.51 0.46
N THR A 126 24.46 -12.19 0.60
CA THR A 126 24.96 -11.46 1.78
C THR A 126 24.05 -11.51 3.01
N ASN A 127 22.75 -11.80 2.84
CA ASN A 127 21.79 -11.84 3.96
C ASN A 127 21.26 -13.25 4.26
N LEU A 128 21.69 -14.26 3.51
CA LEU A 128 21.34 -15.67 3.66
C LEU A 128 19.81 -15.92 3.73
N ARG A 129 19.03 -15.01 3.16
CA ARG A 129 17.58 -15.16 3.14
C ARG A 129 17.19 -16.07 1.97
N GLU A 130 16.37 -17.05 2.26
CA GLU A 130 15.78 -17.92 1.24
C GLU A 130 14.72 -17.18 0.40
N ALA A 131 14.39 -17.73 -0.77
CA ALA A 131 13.29 -17.26 -1.58
C ALA A 131 11.96 -17.48 -0.85
N TYR A 132 11.02 -16.55 -1.02
CA TYR A 132 9.69 -16.68 -0.43
C TYR A 132 8.84 -17.67 -1.22
N ALA A 133 8.21 -18.61 -0.52
CA ALA A 133 7.32 -19.59 -1.12
C ALA A 133 5.96 -19.00 -1.53
N SER A 134 5.57 -17.86 -0.96
CA SER A 134 4.29 -17.19 -1.27
C SER A 134 4.33 -15.69 -0.97
N PHE A 135 3.36 -14.96 -1.52
CA PHE A 135 3.19 -13.54 -1.21
C PHE A 135 2.85 -13.31 0.27
N ALA A 136 2.06 -14.19 0.88
CA ALA A 136 1.73 -14.12 2.29
C ALA A 136 2.98 -14.28 3.20
N GLU A 137 3.93 -15.11 2.81
CA GLU A 137 5.21 -15.21 3.52
C GLU A 137 6.02 -13.91 3.44
N LEU A 138 6.02 -13.26 2.27
CA LEU A 138 6.65 -11.95 2.13
C LEU A 138 5.94 -10.88 2.98
N GLU A 139 4.60 -10.90 3.05
CA GLU A 139 3.83 -10.00 3.92
C GLU A 139 4.22 -10.19 5.39
N ALA A 140 4.25 -11.43 5.87
CA ALA A 140 4.67 -11.75 7.24
C ALA A 140 6.12 -11.31 7.52
N ALA A 141 7.03 -11.47 6.55
CA ALA A 141 8.41 -11.02 6.68
C ALA A 141 8.51 -9.48 6.75
N CYS A 142 7.71 -8.75 5.97
CA CYS A 142 7.63 -7.30 6.03
C CYS A 142 7.10 -6.82 7.39
N GLU A 143 6.11 -7.50 7.95
CA GLU A 143 5.57 -7.19 9.26
C GLU A 143 6.60 -7.41 10.38
N ALA A 144 7.25 -8.57 10.41
CA ALA A 144 8.34 -8.87 11.35
C ALA A 144 9.50 -7.87 11.22
N PHE A 145 9.84 -7.45 10.00
CA PHE A 145 10.81 -6.39 9.78
C PHE A 145 10.36 -5.06 10.40
N CYS A 146 9.11 -4.64 10.17
CA CYS A 146 8.57 -3.42 10.74
C CYS A 146 8.60 -3.45 12.26
N GLU A 147 8.20 -4.54 12.90
CA GLU A 147 8.28 -4.72 14.34
C GLU A 147 9.72 -4.58 14.84
N LYS A 148 10.65 -5.30 14.22
CA LYS A 148 12.08 -5.25 14.55
C LYS A 148 12.67 -3.83 14.50
N VAL A 149 12.36 -3.05 13.45
CA VAL A 149 12.96 -1.72 13.27
C VAL A 149 12.26 -0.64 14.08
N ASN A 150 10.98 -0.80 14.38
CA ASN A 150 10.20 0.18 15.14
C ASN A 150 10.35 0.04 16.66
N THR A 151 10.76 -1.14 17.15
CA THR A 151 11.00 -1.39 18.59
C THR A 151 12.43 -1.09 19.04
N ARG A 152 13.39 -0.95 18.09
CA ARG A 152 14.78 -0.62 18.42
C ARG A 152 14.99 0.89 18.48
N PRO A 153 15.84 1.39 19.41
CA PRO A 153 16.18 2.80 19.45
C PRO A 153 16.74 3.30 18.11
N HIS A 154 16.12 4.33 17.56
CA HIS A 154 16.56 4.90 16.30
C HIS A 154 17.86 5.70 16.50
N ARG A 155 18.81 5.60 15.55
CA ARG A 155 20.16 6.18 15.66
C ARG A 155 20.15 7.69 16.00
N ILE A 156 19.22 8.45 15.43
CA ILE A 156 19.15 9.91 15.60
C ILE A 156 18.37 10.27 16.85
N THR A 157 17.15 9.74 17.02
CA THR A 157 16.25 10.11 18.13
C THR A 157 16.64 9.44 19.45
N LYS A 158 17.45 8.37 19.41
CA LYS A 158 17.82 7.53 20.57
C LYS A 158 16.63 6.87 21.27
N ARG A 159 15.45 6.94 20.68
CA ARG A 159 14.19 6.37 21.19
C ARG A 159 13.63 5.38 20.19
N PRO A 160 12.90 4.35 20.62
CA PRO A 160 12.13 3.46 19.74
C PRO A 160 11.06 4.24 18.98
N PRO A 161 10.95 4.06 17.64
CA PRO A 161 9.91 4.69 16.84
C PRO A 161 8.48 4.43 17.32
N VAL A 162 8.19 3.24 17.88
CA VAL A 162 6.87 2.87 18.39
C VAL A 162 6.46 3.74 19.60
N GLU A 163 7.39 4.09 20.49
CA GLU A 163 7.12 4.98 21.61
C GLU A 163 6.83 6.41 21.12
N MET A 164 7.63 6.87 20.17
CA MET A 164 7.42 8.18 19.57
C MET A 164 6.11 8.23 18.78
N LEU A 165 5.72 7.17 18.09
CA LEU A 165 4.44 7.10 17.40
C LEU A 165 3.26 7.28 18.38
N ALA A 166 3.34 6.73 19.58
CA ALA A 166 2.29 6.89 20.59
C ALA A 166 2.03 8.38 20.92
N GLU A 167 3.10 9.20 20.97
CA GLU A 167 2.99 10.65 21.14
C GLU A 167 2.47 11.35 19.87
N GLU A 168 2.93 10.89 18.68
CA GLU A 168 2.58 11.50 17.39
C GLU A 168 1.11 11.27 17.01
N ARG A 169 0.52 10.14 17.44
CA ARG A 169 -0.88 9.78 17.16
C ARG A 169 -1.88 10.86 17.57
N ALA A 170 -1.62 11.58 18.65
CA ALA A 170 -2.48 12.69 19.10
C ALA A 170 -2.58 13.84 18.08
N ARG A 171 -1.73 13.87 17.09
CA ARG A 171 -1.66 14.89 16.03
C ARG A 171 -2.02 14.38 14.64
N LEU A 172 -2.35 13.10 14.52
CA LEU A 172 -2.86 12.51 13.29
C LEU A 172 -4.37 12.72 13.20
N HIS A 173 -4.88 12.82 11.98
CA HIS A 173 -6.32 12.87 11.74
C HIS A 173 -6.92 11.46 11.87
N PRO A 174 -8.22 11.33 12.22
CA PRO A 174 -8.87 10.03 12.23
C PRO A 174 -8.82 9.35 10.86
N VAL A 175 -8.60 8.04 10.84
CA VAL A 175 -8.73 7.24 9.62
C VAL A 175 -10.22 7.04 9.33
N PRO A 176 -10.72 7.33 8.12
CA PRO A 176 -12.09 6.98 7.73
C PRO A 176 -12.36 5.49 7.92
N THR A 177 -13.55 5.15 8.41
CA THR A 177 -13.97 3.75 8.61
C THR A 177 -13.93 2.97 7.30
N MET A 178 -14.45 3.59 6.23
CA MET A 178 -14.44 2.99 4.90
C MET A 178 -13.23 3.46 4.11
N PRO A 179 -12.50 2.56 3.43
CA PRO A 179 -11.43 2.95 2.53
C PRO A 179 -11.96 3.68 1.30
N HIS A 180 -11.12 4.46 0.64
CA HIS A 180 -11.50 5.12 -0.62
C HIS A 180 -11.74 4.08 -1.72
N THR A 181 -12.92 4.09 -2.33
CA THR A 181 -13.38 3.05 -3.28
C THR A 181 -12.49 2.92 -4.53
N VAL A 182 -11.84 3.99 -4.95
CA VAL A 182 -10.90 3.95 -6.09
C VAL A 182 -9.71 3.01 -5.83
N ALA A 183 -9.29 2.86 -4.58
CA ALA A 183 -8.21 1.93 -4.23
C ALA A 183 -8.59 0.47 -4.45
N PHE A 184 -9.88 0.13 -4.32
CA PHE A 184 -10.38 -1.25 -4.31
C PHE A 184 -11.36 -1.58 -5.43
N GLY A 185 -11.73 -0.60 -6.25
CA GLY A 185 -12.69 -0.77 -7.33
C GLY A 185 -14.14 -0.55 -6.89
N THR A 186 -15.05 -1.43 -7.33
CA THR A 186 -16.48 -1.33 -7.02
C THR A 186 -16.87 -2.32 -5.93
N THR A 187 -17.80 -1.92 -5.08
CA THR A 187 -18.36 -2.83 -4.06
C THR A 187 -19.30 -3.86 -4.67
N ARG A 188 -19.26 -5.08 -4.13
CA ARG A 188 -20.17 -6.19 -4.45
C ARG A 188 -20.54 -6.93 -3.18
N ALA A 189 -21.79 -7.37 -3.11
CA ALA A 189 -22.22 -8.29 -2.05
C ALA A 189 -21.89 -9.72 -2.44
N VAL A 190 -21.37 -10.49 -1.51
CA VAL A 190 -21.27 -11.95 -1.61
C VAL A 190 -22.64 -12.51 -1.22
N PRO A 191 -23.33 -13.27 -2.07
CA PRO A 191 -24.62 -13.87 -1.71
C PRO A 191 -24.48 -14.77 -0.48
N ALA A 192 -25.54 -14.84 0.34
CA ALA A 192 -25.53 -15.65 1.57
C ALA A 192 -25.51 -17.17 1.30
N ASN A 193 -25.83 -17.60 0.09
CA ASN A 193 -25.95 -19.00 -0.30
C ASN A 193 -24.85 -19.48 -1.26
N THR A 194 -24.00 -18.59 -1.75
CA THR A 194 -22.96 -18.93 -2.74
C THR A 194 -21.73 -18.06 -2.55
N PRO A 195 -20.54 -18.65 -2.36
CA PRO A 195 -19.32 -17.89 -2.18
C PRO A 195 -18.75 -17.42 -3.54
N MET A 196 -19.59 -16.73 -4.31
CA MET A 196 -19.25 -16.23 -5.64
C MET A 196 -19.65 -14.76 -5.75
N VAL A 197 -18.83 -13.98 -6.39
CA VAL A 197 -19.09 -12.56 -6.69
C VAL A 197 -19.29 -12.40 -8.18
N THR A 198 -20.39 -11.77 -8.56
CA THR A 198 -20.62 -11.39 -9.96
C THR A 198 -19.97 -10.03 -10.23
N PHE A 199 -19.09 -10.00 -11.19
CA PHE A 199 -18.44 -8.77 -11.63
C PHE A 199 -18.34 -8.77 -13.16
N GLU A 200 -18.87 -7.72 -13.78
CA GLU A 200 -19.07 -7.64 -15.23
C GLU A 200 -19.81 -8.87 -15.73
N SER A 201 -19.28 -9.64 -16.62
CA SER A 201 -19.97 -10.86 -17.15
C SER A 201 -19.46 -12.15 -16.53
N GLY A 202 -18.61 -12.08 -15.49
CA GLY A 202 -17.97 -13.24 -14.86
C GLY A 202 -18.45 -13.49 -13.43
N GLN A 203 -18.30 -14.72 -12.97
CA GLN A 203 -18.47 -15.12 -11.58
C GLN A 203 -17.10 -15.54 -11.00
N TYR A 204 -16.77 -15.04 -9.84
CA TYR A 204 -15.47 -15.23 -9.21
C TYR A 204 -15.63 -15.76 -7.80
N SER A 205 -14.95 -16.85 -7.49
CA SER A 205 -15.03 -17.47 -6.17
C SER A 205 -14.31 -16.63 -5.12
N VAL A 206 -14.85 -16.66 -3.91
CA VAL A 206 -14.27 -16.05 -2.71
C VAL A 206 -14.29 -17.06 -1.57
N PRO A 207 -13.52 -16.86 -0.49
CA PRO A 207 -13.62 -17.69 0.70
C PRO A 207 -15.06 -17.76 1.22
N HIS A 208 -15.51 -18.98 1.61
CA HIS A 208 -16.86 -19.21 2.12
C HIS A 208 -17.17 -18.43 3.41
N THR A 209 -16.15 -18.03 4.14
CA THR A 209 -16.26 -17.18 5.34
C THR A 209 -16.82 -15.80 5.05
N LEU A 210 -16.83 -15.39 3.78
CA LEU A 210 -17.33 -14.08 3.34
C LEU A 210 -18.79 -14.10 2.85
N LEU A 211 -19.53 -15.21 3.05
CA LEU A 211 -20.96 -15.25 2.74
C LEU A 211 -21.71 -14.11 3.43
N GLY A 212 -22.50 -13.34 2.68
CA GLY A 212 -23.21 -12.15 3.16
C GLY A 212 -22.35 -10.89 3.35
N ALA A 213 -21.04 -10.97 3.17
CA ALA A 213 -20.15 -9.83 3.33
C ALA A 213 -20.15 -8.93 2.09
N MET A 214 -19.68 -7.70 2.26
CA MET A 214 -19.34 -6.78 1.16
C MET A 214 -17.85 -6.90 0.83
N VAL A 215 -17.54 -6.94 -0.46
CA VAL A 215 -16.17 -6.96 -0.97
C VAL A 215 -15.97 -5.88 -2.03
N TRP A 216 -14.71 -5.51 -2.27
CA TRP A 216 -14.33 -4.64 -3.38
C TRP A 216 -13.74 -5.46 -4.50
N VAL A 217 -14.13 -5.15 -5.74
CA VAL A 217 -13.70 -5.87 -6.94
C VAL A 217 -13.13 -4.88 -7.93
N ARG A 218 -11.94 -5.16 -8.45
CA ARG A 218 -11.27 -4.36 -9.47
C ARG A 218 -10.57 -5.23 -10.51
N VAL A 219 -10.38 -4.68 -11.69
CA VAL A 219 -9.50 -5.27 -12.70
C VAL A 219 -8.08 -4.77 -12.51
N HIS A 220 -7.11 -5.66 -12.63
CA HIS A 220 -5.69 -5.39 -12.61
C HIS A 220 -5.01 -6.04 -13.84
N GLY A 221 -3.99 -5.38 -14.37
CA GLY A 221 -3.30 -5.85 -15.58
C GLY A 221 -3.88 -5.27 -16.88
N ARG A 222 -3.46 -5.82 -18.01
CA ARG A 222 -3.90 -5.40 -19.35
C ARG A 222 -3.97 -6.59 -20.31
N GLY A 223 -4.97 -6.59 -21.18
CA GLY A 223 -5.11 -7.60 -22.24
C GLY A 223 -5.29 -9.00 -21.65
N ALA A 224 -4.49 -9.95 -22.14
CA ALA A 224 -4.57 -11.35 -21.71
C ALA A 224 -4.17 -11.59 -20.24
N ASP A 225 -3.42 -10.66 -19.65
CA ASP A 225 -2.96 -10.73 -18.25
C ASP A 225 -3.92 -10.03 -17.28
N GLU A 226 -5.11 -9.63 -17.72
CA GLU A 226 -6.10 -9.01 -16.85
C GLU A 226 -6.58 -9.98 -15.77
N GLN A 227 -6.54 -9.51 -14.54
CA GLN A 227 -6.97 -10.23 -13.37
C GLN A 227 -8.07 -9.47 -12.63
N VAL A 228 -9.00 -10.19 -12.07
CA VAL A 228 -10.00 -9.66 -11.15
C VAL A 228 -9.47 -9.86 -9.73
N VAL A 229 -9.23 -8.77 -9.03
CA VAL A 229 -8.75 -8.76 -7.64
C VAL A 229 -9.91 -8.42 -6.74
N ILE A 230 -10.13 -9.26 -5.73
CA ILE A 230 -11.20 -9.12 -4.75
C ILE A 230 -10.58 -8.84 -3.38
N THR A 231 -11.02 -7.76 -2.75
CA THR A 231 -10.52 -7.29 -1.46
C THR A 231 -11.67 -7.22 -0.46
N HIS A 232 -11.47 -7.79 0.72
CA HIS A 232 -12.35 -7.60 1.87
C HIS A 232 -11.71 -6.61 2.84
N VAL A 233 -12.55 -5.84 3.53
CA VAL A 233 -12.09 -4.90 4.56
C VAL A 233 -12.61 -5.38 5.89
N ASP A 234 -11.71 -5.75 6.78
CA ASP A 234 -11.99 -6.11 8.16
C ASP A 234 -11.46 -5.05 9.15
N HIS A 235 -11.41 -5.39 10.42
CA HIS A 235 -10.93 -4.48 11.48
C HIS A 235 -9.44 -4.12 11.36
N ASP A 236 -8.63 -4.98 10.71
CA ASP A 236 -7.19 -4.76 10.48
C ASP A 236 -6.92 -4.01 9.16
N GLY A 237 -7.96 -3.82 8.35
CA GLY A 237 -7.91 -3.09 7.08
C GLY A 237 -8.22 -3.96 5.85
N PRO A 238 -7.83 -3.51 4.67
CA PRO A 238 -8.11 -4.22 3.43
C PRO A 238 -7.18 -5.42 3.23
N VAL A 239 -7.78 -6.58 2.93
CA VAL A 239 -7.08 -7.83 2.64
C VAL A 239 -7.51 -8.35 1.27
N GLU A 240 -6.55 -8.67 0.41
CA GLU A 240 -6.84 -9.39 -0.84
C GLU A 240 -7.28 -10.82 -0.48
N VAL A 241 -8.51 -11.17 -0.84
CA VAL A 241 -9.12 -12.46 -0.48
C VAL A 241 -9.23 -13.41 -1.66
N ALA A 242 -9.17 -12.91 -2.88
CA ALA A 242 -9.14 -13.71 -4.09
C ALA A 242 -8.54 -12.93 -5.28
N ARG A 243 -7.95 -13.69 -6.20
CA ARG A 243 -7.42 -13.21 -7.47
C ARG A 243 -7.70 -14.25 -8.56
N HIS A 244 -8.30 -13.82 -9.65
CA HIS A 244 -8.67 -14.68 -10.77
C HIS A 244 -8.25 -14.06 -12.10
N HIS A 245 -8.03 -14.86 -13.11
CA HIS A 245 -8.02 -14.34 -14.48
C HIS A 245 -9.40 -13.77 -14.82
N ARG A 246 -9.42 -12.64 -15.52
CA ARG A 246 -10.69 -12.06 -15.97
C ARG A 246 -11.38 -13.00 -16.93
N ALA A 247 -12.62 -13.37 -16.65
CA ALA A 247 -13.41 -14.21 -17.53
C ALA A 247 -13.64 -13.51 -18.87
N THR A 248 -13.58 -14.28 -19.93
CA THR A 248 -13.94 -13.79 -21.27
C THR A 248 -15.46 -13.53 -21.30
N PRO A 249 -15.94 -12.41 -21.81
CA PRO A 249 -17.37 -12.16 -21.91
C PRO A 249 -18.10 -13.29 -22.66
N GLY A 250 -19.07 -13.94 -22.01
CA GLY A 250 -19.89 -15.00 -22.62
C GLY A 250 -19.43 -16.45 -22.40
N THR A 251 -18.49 -16.68 -21.47
CA THR A 251 -18.14 -18.04 -21.01
C THR A 251 -18.69 -18.31 -19.63
#